data_cdab386a46a2d0d944389b2e781a1016
#
_entry.id   cdab386a46a2d0d944389b2e781a1016
#
_cell.length_a   1.000
_cell.length_b   1.000
_cell.length_c   1.000
_cell.angle_alpha   90.00
_cell.angle_beta   90.00
_cell.angle_gamma   90.00
#
_symmetry.space_group_name_H-M   'P 1'
#
loop_
_entity.id
_entity.type
_entity.pdbx_description
1 polymer ?
#
loop_
_entity_poly.entity_id
_entity_poly.type
_entity_poly.pdbx_seq_one_letter_code
_entity_poly.pdbx_strand_id
1 'polypeptide(L)'
;CGEAPESGGDSAGSEATVETVENPCDCLGRDLTDGQRRYCRESKRDTQFLESLRNCGMGEVGGVSAVDNMPDDGQYTMDKDRTIVEWQGRKAGMVEKGTVPIRACTFSIEGGRLTSGDMVVEMNGIQATSQTGQAGRELGQHLRSADFFDVSNHPTAAYTVTSSRVDGRGNLVLMGKLNVKGQSEEVEALMSFASADPVVASVNFAFDRADFDVRFGSGSFFDNLGDNLIADDVEMRMALIEDATARKSN
;
A
#
# COMPACT_ATOMS: atom_id res chain seq x y z
N CYS A 1 13.01 40.75 -61.35
CA CYS A 1 12.48 39.45 -61.75
C CYS A 1 13.34 38.38 -61.14
N GLY A 2 12.80 37.58 -60.20
CA GLY A 2 13.52 36.49 -59.57
C GLY A 2 12.90 36.13 -58.21
N GLU A 3 11.83 35.34 -58.27
CA GLU A 3 11.23 34.75 -57.10
C GLU A 3 12.17 33.70 -56.49
N ALA A 4 12.36 33.77 -55.17
CA ALA A 4 12.95 32.72 -54.38
C ALA A 4 11.82 31.83 -53.80
N PRO A 5 12.00 30.49 -53.75
CA PRO A 5 10.99 29.60 -53.18
C PRO A 5 11.06 29.60 -51.67
N GLU A 6 9.90 29.75 -51.03
CA GLU A 6 9.69 29.54 -49.61
C GLU A 6 9.84 28.06 -49.30
N SER A 7 10.80 27.70 -48.43
CA SER A 7 10.86 26.40 -47.81
C SER A 7 10.04 26.38 -46.52
N GLY A 8 8.81 25.93 -46.64
CA GLY A 8 7.97 25.59 -45.52
C GLY A 8 8.56 24.34 -44.80
N GLY A 9 9.13 24.55 -43.62
CA GLY A 9 9.50 23.50 -42.70
C GLY A 9 8.38 23.27 -41.70
N ASP A 10 7.45 22.38 -42.01
CA ASP A 10 6.51 21.86 -41.04
C ASP A 10 7.27 20.95 -40.06
N SER A 11 7.65 21.54 -38.95
CA SER A 11 8.02 20.74 -37.77
C SER A 11 6.72 20.31 -37.08
N ALA A 12 6.19 19.17 -37.53
CA ALA A 12 5.16 18.45 -36.81
C ALA A 12 5.76 18.03 -35.45
N GLY A 13 5.46 18.82 -34.42
CA GLY A 13 5.69 18.39 -33.04
C GLY A 13 4.83 17.14 -32.80
N SER A 14 5.50 16.00 -32.65
CA SER A 14 4.88 14.78 -32.17
C SER A 14 4.35 15.06 -30.75
N GLU A 15 3.06 15.36 -30.66
CA GLU A 15 2.35 15.26 -29.38
C GLU A 15 2.50 13.81 -28.90
N ALA A 16 3.34 13.61 -27.88
CA ALA A 16 3.44 12.35 -27.20
C ALA A 16 2.07 12.04 -26.60
N THR A 17 1.32 11.14 -27.22
CA THR A 17 0.07 10.63 -26.68
C THR A 17 0.38 10.04 -25.30
N VAL A 18 -0.24 10.63 -24.27
CA VAL A 18 -0.14 10.09 -22.90
C VAL A 18 -0.84 8.75 -22.90
N GLU A 19 -0.08 7.65 -22.84
CA GLU A 19 -0.66 6.33 -22.70
C GLU A 19 -1.28 6.21 -21.30
N THR A 20 -2.62 6.08 -21.27
CA THR A 20 -3.40 5.87 -20.04
C THR A 20 -3.93 4.44 -20.01
N VAL A 21 -4.40 4.00 -18.86
CA VAL A 21 -5.20 2.78 -18.72
C VAL A 21 -6.67 3.19 -18.58
N GLU A 22 -7.57 2.48 -19.25
CA GLU A 22 -9.01 2.77 -19.20
C GLU A 22 -9.61 2.33 -17.85
N ASN A 23 -9.12 1.21 -17.33
CA ASN A 23 -9.52 0.66 -16.04
C ASN A 23 -8.33 0.70 -15.08
N PRO A 24 -8.44 1.35 -13.91
CA PRO A 24 -7.38 1.35 -12.89
C PRO A 24 -6.89 -0.06 -12.52
N CYS A 25 -7.75 -1.06 -12.60
CA CYS A 25 -7.40 -2.46 -12.35
C CYS A 25 -6.35 -3.01 -13.34
N ASP A 26 -6.26 -2.45 -14.55
CA ASP A 26 -5.25 -2.86 -15.53
C ASP A 26 -3.84 -2.54 -15.03
N CYS A 27 -3.69 -1.55 -14.14
CA CYS A 27 -2.42 -1.25 -13.48
C CYS A 27 -1.88 -2.41 -12.63
N LEU A 28 -2.68 -3.40 -12.33
CA LEU A 28 -2.30 -4.63 -11.64
C LEU A 28 -1.80 -5.71 -12.62
N GLY A 29 -2.02 -5.55 -13.92
CA GLY A 29 -1.64 -6.51 -14.98
C GLY A 29 -0.13 -6.57 -15.24
N ARG A 30 0.32 -7.64 -15.95
CA ARG A 30 1.73 -7.84 -16.37
C ARG A 30 2.07 -7.12 -17.67
N ASP A 31 1.12 -7.04 -18.60
CA ASP A 31 1.35 -6.65 -19.99
C ASP A 31 1.17 -5.15 -20.21
N LEU A 32 1.70 -4.34 -19.30
CA LEU A 32 1.69 -2.90 -19.41
C LEU A 32 2.85 -2.42 -20.28
N THR A 33 2.61 -1.45 -21.16
CA THR A 33 3.65 -0.69 -21.84
C THR A 33 4.42 0.19 -20.83
N ASP A 34 5.58 0.71 -21.21
CA ASP A 34 6.34 1.61 -20.34
C ASP A 34 5.58 2.93 -20.06
N GLY A 35 4.79 3.40 -21.01
CA GLY A 35 3.90 4.56 -20.83
C GLY A 35 2.80 4.28 -19.80
N GLN A 36 2.15 3.14 -19.89
CA GLN A 36 1.14 2.70 -18.93
C GLN A 36 1.72 2.46 -17.53
N ARG A 37 2.91 1.85 -17.42
CA ARG A 37 3.61 1.72 -16.12
C ARG A 37 3.90 3.07 -15.49
N ARG A 38 4.30 4.05 -16.29
CA ARG A 38 4.52 5.42 -15.81
C ARG A 38 3.23 6.05 -15.34
N TYR A 39 2.16 5.98 -16.13
CA TYR A 39 0.83 6.46 -15.76
C TYR A 39 0.36 5.86 -14.43
N CYS A 40 0.42 4.54 -14.28
CA CYS A 40 0.03 3.83 -13.05
C CYS A 40 0.85 4.27 -11.82
N ARG A 41 2.14 4.56 -12.01
CA ARG A 41 3.02 5.05 -10.94
C ARG A 41 2.70 6.49 -10.53
N GLU A 42 2.46 7.37 -11.51
CA GLU A 42 2.13 8.77 -11.26
C GLU A 42 0.73 8.93 -10.65
N SER A 43 -0.22 8.12 -11.09
CA SER A 43 -1.62 8.12 -10.60
C SER A 43 -1.77 7.61 -9.16
N LYS A 44 -0.76 6.96 -8.58
CA LYS A 44 -0.75 6.59 -7.14
C LYS A 44 -0.85 7.79 -6.18
N ARG A 45 -0.74 9.02 -6.68
CA ARG A 45 -0.95 10.24 -5.89
C ARG A 45 -2.40 10.71 -5.90
N ASP A 46 -3.24 10.11 -6.74
CA ASP A 46 -4.66 10.43 -6.85
C ASP A 46 -5.48 9.52 -5.94
N THR A 47 -6.23 10.13 -5.02
CA THR A 47 -7.04 9.42 -4.03
C THR A 47 -8.14 8.58 -4.69
N GLN A 48 -8.76 9.09 -5.76
CA GLN A 48 -9.82 8.39 -6.48
C GLN A 48 -9.25 7.19 -7.24
N PHE A 49 -8.08 7.33 -7.83
CA PHE A 49 -7.37 6.24 -8.48
C PHE A 49 -6.99 5.14 -7.48
N LEU A 50 -6.49 5.51 -6.29
CA LEU A 50 -6.21 4.56 -5.21
C LEU A 50 -7.47 3.84 -4.71
N GLU A 51 -8.61 4.54 -4.60
CA GLU A 51 -9.88 3.90 -4.27
C GLU A 51 -10.33 2.91 -5.34
N SER A 52 -10.13 3.24 -6.60
CA SER A 52 -10.43 2.33 -7.71
C SER A 52 -9.55 1.08 -7.68
N LEU A 53 -8.24 1.23 -7.44
CA LEU A 53 -7.31 0.10 -7.27
C LEU A 53 -7.68 -0.79 -6.08
N ARG A 54 -8.15 -0.21 -4.97
CA ARG A 54 -8.65 -0.98 -3.82
C ARG A 54 -9.84 -1.86 -4.21
N ASN A 55 -10.71 -1.34 -5.05
CA ASN A 55 -11.90 -2.06 -5.50
C ASN A 55 -11.57 -3.17 -6.52
N CYS A 56 -10.37 -3.20 -7.10
CA CYS A 56 -9.93 -4.23 -8.04
C CYS A 56 -9.71 -5.63 -7.43
N GLY A 57 -9.87 -5.78 -6.15
CA GLY A 57 -9.85 -7.09 -5.47
C GLY A 57 -10.93 -7.21 -4.42
N MET A 58 -11.74 -6.15 -4.28
CA MET A 58 -12.78 -6.02 -3.26
C MET A 58 -14.15 -5.78 -3.89
N GLY A 59 -14.41 -6.27 -5.11
CA GLY A 59 -15.78 -6.47 -5.52
C GLY A 59 -16.46 -7.27 -4.40
N GLU A 60 -17.71 -6.94 -4.04
CA GLU A 60 -18.51 -7.79 -3.16
C GLU A 60 -18.35 -9.22 -3.68
N VAL A 61 -17.47 -9.98 -3.02
CA VAL A 61 -17.19 -11.35 -3.43
C VAL A 61 -18.37 -12.15 -2.97
N GLY A 62 -19.37 -12.23 -3.83
CA GLY A 62 -20.42 -13.19 -3.67
C GLY A 62 -19.78 -14.56 -3.60
N GLY A 63 -19.53 -15.05 -2.38
CA GLY A 63 -19.24 -16.44 -2.10
C GLY A 63 -17.89 -17.03 -2.50
N VAL A 64 -16.89 -16.22 -2.90
CA VAL A 64 -15.52 -16.72 -3.18
C VAL A 64 -14.71 -16.70 -1.87
N SER A 65 -14.24 -17.87 -1.45
CA SER A 65 -13.36 -17.99 -0.28
C SER A 65 -12.02 -17.25 -0.54
N ALA A 66 -11.44 -16.64 0.49
CA ALA A 66 -10.15 -15.95 0.40
C ALA A 66 -9.01 -16.87 -0.12
N VAL A 67 -9.21 -18.19 -0.09
CA VAL A 67 -8.26 -19.22 -0.55
C VAL A 67 -8.52 -19.73 -1.97
N ASP A 68 -9.62 -19.34 -2.60
CA ASP A 68 -9.98 -19.86 -3.94
C ASP A 68 -8.97 -19.47 -5.03
N ASN A 69 -8.28 -18.35 -4.84
CA ASN A 69 -7.20 -17.87 -5.72
C ASN A 69 -5.83 -17.93 -5.05
N MET A 70 -5.64 -18.84 -4.08
CA MET A 70 -4.33 -19.02 -3.47
C MET A 70 -3.33 -19.46 -4.54
N PRO A 71 -2.15 -18.84 -4.63
CA PRO A 71 -1.13 -19.25 -5.59
C PRO A 71 -0.55 -20.62 -5.25
N ASP A 72 0.09 -21.25 -6.24
CA ASP A 72 0.81 -22.51 -6.07
C ASP A 72 1.91 -22.42 -5.00
N ASP A 73 2.43 -23.57 -4.57
CA ASP A 73 3.55 -23.64 -3.65
C ASP A 73 4.76 -22.90 -4.25
N GLY A 74 5.39 -22.04 -3.45
CA GLY A 74 6.51 -21.22 -3.88
C GLY A 74 6.78 -20.03 -3.01
N GLN A 75 7.86 -19.32 -3.33
CA GLN A 75 8.20 -18.05 -2.70
C GLN A 75 7.87 -16.90 -3.65
N TYR A 76 7.18 -15.90 -3.12
CA TYR A 76 6.69 -14.75 -3.84
C TYR A 76 7.33 -13.47 -3.33
N THR A 77 7.76 -12.62 -4.26
CA THR A 77 8.28 -11.28 -3.97
C THR A 77 7.33 -10.25 -4.55
N MET A 78 6.98 -9.26 -3.75
CA MET A 78 6.09 -8.19 -4.18
C MET A 78 6.86 -7.04 -4.81
N ASP A 79 6.30 -6.51 -5.88
CA ASP A 79 6.83 -5.33 -6.58
C ASP A 79 6.67 -4.09 -5.68
N LYS A 80 7.79 -3.52 -5.28
CA LYS A 80 7.84 -2.37 -4.37
C LYS A 80 7.25 -1.08 -4.97
N ASP A 81 7.26 -0.95 -6.31
CA ASP A 81 6.77 0.24 -7.00
C ASP A 81 5.27 0.16 -7.30
N ARG A 82 4.73 -1.06 -7.34
CA ARG A 82 3.31 -1.34 -7.64
C ARG A 82 2.49 -1.66 -6.40
N THR A 83 3.10 -2.22 -5.36
CA THR A 83 2.44 -2.49 -4.08
C THR A 83 2.08 -1.18 -3.39
N ILE A 84 0.86 -1.12 -2.87
CA ILE A 84 0.32 0.05 -2.18
C ILE A 84 0.08 -0.33 -0.73
N VAL A 85 0.63 0.47 0.19
CA VAL A 85 0.35 0.37 1.63
C VAL A 85 -0.26 1.69 2.09
N GLU A 86 -1.50 1.64 2.54
CA GLU A 86 -2.24 2.78 3.04
C GLU A 86 -2.45 2.66 4.53
N TRP A 87 -2.40 3.81 5.18
CA TRP A 87 -2.82 3.97 6.57
C TRP A 87 -4.03 4.90 6.67
N GLN A 88 -4.86 4.68 7.67
CA GLN A 88 -5.96 5.54 8.03
C GLN A 88 -6.01 5.72 9.54
N GLY A 89 -6.07 6.98 9.99
CA GLY A 89 -6.29 7.37 11.38
C GLY A 89 -7.45 8.34 11.50
N ARG A 90 -7.86 8.65 12.74
CA ARG A 90 -8.96 9.58 13.00
C ARG A 90 -8.56 10.64 14.02
N LYS A 91 -8.89 11.90 13.73
CA LYS A 91 -8.69 13.04 14.64
C LYS A 91 -9.99 13.84 14.71
N ALA A 92 -10.55 13.99 15.91
CA ALA A 92 -11.78 14.79 16.15
C ALA A 92 -12.91 14.50 15.14
N GLY A 93 -13.13 13.23 14.79
CA GLY A 93 -14.14 12.80 13.83
C GLY A 93 -13.74 12.92 12.36
N MET A 94 -12.61 13.54 12.03
CA MET A 94 -12.04 13.58 10.68
C MET A 94 -11.18 12.34 10.42
N VAL A 95 -11.23 11.85 9.19
CA VAL A 95 -10.40 10.74 8.73
C VAL A 95 -9.18 11.28 8.01
N GLU A 96 -8.01 10.93 8.52
CA GLU A 96 -6.74 11.20 7.86
C GLU A 96 -6.23 9.92 7.21
N LYS A 97 -5.75 10.03 5.98
CA LYS A 97 -5.25 8.91 5.20
C LYS A 97 -3.90 9.24 4.57
N GLY A 98 -3.16 8.20 4.27
CA GLY A 98 -1.93 8.36 3.54
C GLY A 98 -1.33 7.04 3.10
N THR A 99 -0.12 7.12 2.58
CA THR A 99 0.61 5.96 2.10
C THR A 99 1.99 5.89 2.75
N VAL A 100 2.54 4.69 2.79
CA VAL A 100 3.94 4.44 3.14
C VAL A 100 4.52 3.47 2.11
N PRO A 101 5.69 3.76 1.50
CA PRO A 101 6.29 2.88 0.51
C PRO A 101 6.85 1.63 1.16
N ILE A 102 6.78 0.50 0.48
CA ILE A 102 7.47 -0.72 0.90
C ILE A 102 8.95 -0.67 0.52
N ARG A 103 9.77 -1.25 1.38
CA ARG A 103 11.16 -1.58 1.10
C ARG A 103 11.30 -2.98 0.54
N ALA A 104 10.59 -3.94 1.15
CA ALA A 104 10.52 -5.32 0.73
C ALA A 104 9.22 -5.95 1.21
N CYS A 105 8.70 -6.91 0.44
CA CYS A 105 7.62 -7.77 0.86
C CYS A 105 7.75 -9.12 0.16
N THR A 106 7.80 -10.19 0.95
CA THR A 106 7.87 -11.57 0.48
C THR A 106 6.93 -12.46 1.30
N PHE A 107 6.47 -13.55 0.72
CA PHE A 107 5.81 -14.62 1.45
C PHE A 107 6.03 -15.97 0.77
N SER A 108 5.79 -17.07 1.50
CA SER A 108 5.89 -18.43 1.00
C SER A 108 4.58 -19.19 1.18
N ILE A 109 4.24 -19.99 0.16
CA ILE A 109 3.16 -20.96 0.19
C ILE A 109 3.77 -22.35 0.13
N GLU A 110 3.38 -23.24 1.04
CA GLU A 110 3.80 -24.65 1.08
C GLU A 110 2.61 -25.52 1.48
N GLY A 111 2.33 -26.55 0.68
CA GLY A 111 1.20 -27.45 0.90
C GLY A 111 -0.15 -26.73 0.89
N GLY A 112 -0.29 -25.71 0.04
CA GLY A 112 -1.50 -24.88 -0.07
C GLY A 112 -1.74 -24.00 1.16
N ARG A 113 -0.69 -23.61 1.90
CA ARG A 113 -0.76 -22.74 3.08
C ARG A 113 0.30 -21.65 3.03
N LEU A 114 -0.03 -20.48 3.49
CA LEU A 114 0.96 -19.43 3.72
C LEU A 114 1.75 -19.78 4.98
N THR A 115 3.05 -20.10 4.82
CA THR A 115 3.91 -20.57 5.90
C THR A 115 4.80 -19.49 6.48
N SER A 116 5.12 -18.45 5.70
CA SER A 116 5.91 -17.30 6.14
C SER A 116 5.53 -16.07 5.34
N GLY A 117 5.84 -14.89 5.88
CA GLY A 117 5.69 -13.61 5.19
C GLY A 117 6.39 -12.52 5.96
N ASP A 118 7.10 -11.66 5.23
CA ASP A 118 7.81 -10.53 5.78
C ASP A 118 7.51 -9.29 4.93
N MET A 119 7.15 -8.20 5.59
CA MET A 119 7.00 -6.89 4.97
C MET A 119 7.79 -5.86 5.76
N VAL A 120 8.54 -5.03 5.04
CA VAL A 120 9.24 -3.87 5.60
C VAL A 120 8.80 -2.63 4.82
N VAL A 121 8.41 -1.58 5.53
CA VAL A 121 8.05 -0.27 4.97
C VAL A 121 9.11 0.77 5.30
N GLU A 122 9.27 1.75 4.40
CA GLU A 122 10.18 2.90 4.55
C GLU A 122 9.45 4.08 5.20
N MET A 123 9.63 4.27 6.50
CA MET A 123 8.93 5.30 7.27
C MET A 123 9.31 6.73 6.83
N ASN A 124 10.50 6.94 6.24
CA ASN A 124 10.88 8.23 5.65
C ASN A 124 9.94 8.66 4.51
N GLY A 125 9.33 7.70 3.83
CA GLY A 125 8.40 7.93 2.73
C GLY A 125 6.94 8.06 3.17
N ILE A 126 6.61 8.01 4.46
CA ILE A 126 5.23 8.19 4.93
C ILE A 126 4.72 9.57 4.55
N GLN A 127 3.53 9.62 3.98
CA GLN A 127 2.89 10.86 3.53
C GLN A 127 1.40 10.81 3.75
N ALA A 128 0.81 11.99 3.98
CA ALA A 128 -0.63 12.18 4.03
C ALA A 128 -1.17 12.42 2.61
N THR A 129 -2.31 11.83 2.28
CA THR A 129 -3.02 12.00 1.00
C THR A 129 -4.42 12.59 1.17
N SER A 130 -4.98 12.57 2.39
CA SER A 130 -6.26 13.19 2.73
C SER A 130 -6.24 14.71 2.64
N GLN A 131 -5.05 15.31 2.75
CA GLN A 131 -4.84 16.75 2.66
C GLN A 131 -3.88 17.06 1.51
N THR A 132 -4.14 18.15 0.79
CA THR A 132 -3.32 18.58 -0.34
C THR A 132 -2.45 19.79 -0.01
N GLY A 133 -1.46 20.07 -0.85
CA GLY A 133 -0.64 21.28 -0.75
C GLY A 133 0.21 21.31 0.54
N GLN A 134 0.18 22.45 1.25
CA GLN A 134 1.00 22.69 2.42
C GLN A 134 0.56 21.82 3.62
N ALA A 135 -0.76 21.72 3.87
CA ALA A 135 -1.30 20.96 5.00
C ALA A 135 -0.90 19.47 4.95
N GLY A 136 -0.97 18.84 3.76
CA GLY A 136 -0.52 17.43 3.62
C GLY A 136 0.99 17.26 3.87
N ARG A 137 1.80 18.24 3.45
CA ARG A 137 3.25 18.21 3.75
C ARG A 137 3.54 18.35 5.23
N GLU A 138 2.85 19.28 5.91
CA GLU A 138 2.98 19.51 7.35
C GLU A 138 2.57 18.27 8.15
N LEU A 139 1.44 17.65 7.81
CA LEU A 139 1.03 16.39 8.43
C LEU A 139 2.06 15.29 8.21
N GLY A 140 2.56 15.12 6.99
CA GLY A 140 3.62 14.14 6.70
C GLY A 140 4.92 14.41 7.45
N GLN A 141 5.30 15.67 7.66
CA GLN A 141 6.45 16.05 8.48
C GLN A 141 6.22 15.72 9.96
N HIS A 142 5.03 16.01 10.48
CA HIS A 142 4.67 15.70 11.85
C HIS A 142 4.66 14.19 12.11
N LEU A 143 4.09 13.38 11.20
CA LEU A 143 4.14 11.92 11.32
C LEU A 143 5.58 11.39 11.41
N ARG A 144 6.55 12.01 10.72
CA ARG A 144 7.96 11.62 10.79
C ARG A 144 8.71 12.12 12.02
N SER A 145 8.18 13.12 12.73
CA SER A 145 8.85 13.75 13.87
C SER A 145 8.97 12.81 15.07
N ALA A 146 9.80 13.22 16.04
CA ALA A 146 9.99 12.52 17.31
C ALA A 146 8.69 12.44 18.14
N ASP A 147 7.79 13.40 17.96
CA ASP A 147 6.49 13.42 18.64
C ASP A 147 5.55 12.28 18.17
N PHE A 148 5.82 11.71 16.99
CA PHE A 148 4.99 10.67 16.41
C PHE A 148 5.78 9.37 16.19
N PHE A 149 6.22 9.08 14.96
CA PHE A 149 6.92 7.82 14.64
C PHE A 149 8.43 7.87 14.84
N ASP A 150 9.01 9.05 15.13
CA ASP A 150 10.45 9.24 15.34
C ASP A 150 11.32 8.57 14.26
N VAL A 151 11.00 8.88 13.00
CA VAL A 151 11.55 8.19 11.84
C VAL A 151 13.07 8.31 11.73
N SER A 152 13.67 9.35 12.32
CA SER A 152 15.11 9.51 12.37
C SER A 152 15.81 8.38 13.14
N ASN A 153 15.17 7.86 14.19
CA ASN A 153 15.67 6.75 14.99
C ASN A 153 15.06 5.41 14.57
N HIS A 154 13.87 5.43 13.96
CA HIS A 154 13.09 4.27 13.52
C HIS A 154 12.71 4.38 12.04
N PRO A 155 13.67 4.25 11.10
CA PRO A 155 13.45 4.51 9.68
C PRO A 155 12.56 3.47 8.99
N THR A 156 12.27 2.34 9.64
CA THR A 156 11.44 1.26 9.09
C THR A 156 10.42 0.78 10.11
N ALA A 157 9.28 0.28 9.61
CA ALA A 157 8.38 -0.60 10.35
C ALA A 157 8.28 -1.94 9.62
N ALA A 158 7.93 -3.01 10.33
CA ALA A 158 7.93 -4.35 9.76
C ALA A 158 6.77 -5.19 10.30
N TYR A 159 6.25 -6.09 9.46
CA TYR A 159 5.31 -7.13 9.87
C TYR A 159 5.84 -8.48 9.43
N THR A 160 6.01 -9.40 10.38
CA THR A 160 6.49 -10.76 10.13
C THR A 160 5.41 -11.75 10.51
N VAL A 161 4.96 -12.57 9.57
CA VAL A 161 3.96 -13.61 9.80
C VAL A 161 4.55 -14.72 10.65
N THR A 162 3.88 -15.06 11.74
CA THR A 162 4.26 -16.16 12.65
C THR A 162 3.42 -17.41 12.43
N SER A 163 2.17 -17.25 12.00
CA SER A 163 1.29 -18.36 11.62
C SER A 163 0.17 -17.89 10.71
N SER A 164 -0.46 -18.83 10.01
CA SER A 164 -1.66 -18.57 9.23
C SER A 164 -2.72 -19.65 9.46
N ARG A 165 -3.98 -19.29 9.28
CA ARG A 165 -5.12 -20.20 9.34
C ARG A 165 -6.23 -19.74 8.42
N VAL A 166 -7.07 -20.65 7.98
CA VAL A 166 -8.34 -20.33 7.34
C VAL A 166 -9.43 -20.38 8.39
N ASP A 167 -10.22 -19.33 8.51
CA ASP A 167 -11.31 -19.26 9.48
C ASP A 167 -12.57 -20.00 8.96
N GLY A 168 -13.60 -20.12 9.80
CA GLY A 168 -14.86 -20.79 9.45
C GLY A 168 -15.67 -20.10 8.35
N ARG A 169 -15.24 -18.89 7.90
CA ARG A 169 -15.84 -18.13 6.79
C ARG A 169 -15.02 -18.22 5.52
N GLY A 170 -13.89 -18.94 5.54
CA GLY A 170 -12.97 -19.07 4.42
C GLY A 170 -11.98 -17.91 4.27
N ASN A 171 -11.85 -17.03 5.27
CA ASN A 171 -10.83 -15.98 5.25
C ASN A 171 -9.47 -16.54 5.63
N LEU A 172 -8.41 -16.10 4.95
CA LEU A 172 -7.03 -16.35 5.36
C LEU A 172 -6.65 -15.35 6.44
N VAL A 173 -6.47 -15.85 7.66
CA VAL A 173 -6.10 -15.08 8.84
C VAL A 173 -4.62 -15.29 9.09
N LEU A 174 -3.87 -14.21 9.15
CA LEU A 174 -2.45 -14.18 9.48
C LEU A 174 -2.29 -13.71 10.91
N MET A 175 -1.49 -14.40 11.70
CA MET A 175 -0.93 -13.89 12.94
C MET A 175 0.51 -13.46 12.67
N GLY A 176 0.91 -12.30 13.15
CA GLY A 176 2.25 -11.80 12.92
C GLY A 176 2.70 -10.81 13.97
N LYS A 177 4.00 -10.57 14.01
CA LYS A 177 4.62 -9.52 14.81
C LYS A 177 4.70 -8.25 13.99
N LEU A 178 4.02 -7.20 14.44
CA LEU A 178 4.19 -5.85 13.95
C LEU A 178 5.26 -5.15 14.79
N ASN A 179 6.27 -4.58 14.14
CA ASN A 179 7.27 -3.73 14.78
C ASN A 179 7.10 -2.29 14.28
N VAL A 180 6.83 -1.36 15.18
CA VAL A 180 6.75 0.08 14.92
C VAL A 180 7.50 0.80 16.03
N LYS A 181 8.29 1.80 15.68
CA LYS A 181 9.03 2.63 16.65
C LYS A 181 9.84 1.80 17.68
N GLY A 182 10.34 0.63 17.25
CA GLY A 182 11.13 -0.29 18.08
C GLY A 182 10.33 -1.15 19.06
N GLN A 183 9.00 -0.99 19.15
CA GLN A 183 8.12 -1.85 19.91
C GLN A 183 7.54 -2.95 19.01
N SER A 184 7.22 -4.12 19.58
CA SER A 184 6.71 -5.27 18.81
C SER A 184 5.50 -5.87 19.51
N GLU A 185 4.38 -5.96 18.78
CA GLU A 185 3.14 -6.54 19.25
C GLU A 185 2.60 -7.60 18.28
N GLU A 186 1.82 -8.55 18.77
CA GLU A 186 1.11 -9.49 17.92
C GLU A 186 -0.13 -8.86 17.32
N VAL A 187 -0.26 -8.93 15.99
CA VAL A 187 -1.40 -8.36 15.26
C VAL A 187 -1.96 -9.40 14.31
N GLU A 188 -3.28 -9.53 14.32
CA GLU A 188 -4.03 -10.34 13.35
C GLU A 188 -4.29 -9.52 12.08
N ALA A 189 -4.07 -10.13 10.92
CA ALA A 189 -4.37 -9.53 9.62
C ALA A 189 -5.22 -10.48 8.78
N LEU A 190 -6.12 -9.91 7.98
CA LEU A 190 -6.91 -10.66 7.00
C LEU A 190 -6.26 -10.50 5.63
N MET A 191 -6.01 -11.62 4.94
CA MET A 191 -5.49 -11.66 3.60
C MET A 191 -6.46 -12.34 2.64
N SER A 192 -6.53 -11.86 1.42
CA SER A 192 -7.26 -12.51 0.34
C SER A 192 -6.49 -12.37 -0.98
N PHE A 193 -6.64 -13.36 -1.86
CA PHE A 193 -6.04 -13.36 -3.19
C PHE A 193 -7.08 -13.02 -4.24
N ALA A 194 -6.81 -11.97 -5.01
CA ALA A 194 -7.62 -11.59 -6.17
C ALA A 194 -7.17 -12.34 -7.43
N SER A 195 -5.88 -12.72 -7.49
CA SER A 195 -5.29 -13.51 -8.59
C SER A 195 -4.14 -14.35 -8.05
N ALA A 196 -4.00 -15.57 -8.58
CA ALA A 196 -2.90 -16.48 -8.29
C ALA A 196 -1.70 -16.31 -9.24
N ASP A 197 -1.93 -15.82 -10.46
CA ASP A 197 -0.88 -15.62 -11.49
C ASP A 197 -1.23 -14.48 -12.46
N PRO A 198 -0.58 -13.30 -12.40
CA PRO A 198 0.33 -12.87 -11.31
C PRO A 198 -0.38 -12.81 -9.98
N VAL A 199 0.36 -12.99 -8.90
CA VAL A 199 -0.23 -12.85 -7.57
C VAL A 199 -0.64 -11.41 -7.32
N VAL A 200 -1.93 -11.25 -7.02
CA VAL A 200 -2.52 -10.01 -6.53
C VAL A 200 -3.27 -10.36 -5.24
N ALA A 201 -2.90 -9.69 -4.16
CA ALA A 201 -3.52 -9.94 -2.86
C ALA A 201 -3.83 -8.63 -2.12
N SER A 202 -4.80 -8.68 -1.23
CA SER A 202 -5.07 -7.62 -0.27
C SER A 202 -4.78 -8.10 1.14
N VAL A 203 -4.26 -7.20 1.99
CA VAL A 203 -4.07 -7.44 3.42
C VAL A 203 -4.66 -6.27 4.19
N ASN A 204 -5.46 -6.57 5.21
CA ASN A 204 -6.11 -5.57 6.04
C ASN A 204 -5.93 -5.91 7.51
N PHE A 205 -5.53 -4.93 8.32
CA PHE A 205 -5.48 -5.05 9.78
C PHE A 205 -5.63 -3.68 10.44
N ALA A 206 -5.86 -3.68 11.74
CA ALA A 206 -5.79 -2.50 12.58
C ALA A 206 -4.87 -2.78 13.78
N PHE A 207 -4.26 -1.73 14.30
CA PHE A 207 -3.44 -1.80 15.50
C PHE A 207 -3.64 -0.55 16.36
N ASP A 208 -3.44 -0.68 17.66
CA ASP A 208 -3.40 0.44 18.60
C ASP A 208 -1.99 1.04 18.57
N ARG A 209 -1.87 2.30 18.17
CA ARG A 209 -0.58 3.01 18.12
C ARG A 209 0.01 3.29 19.49
N ALA A 210 -0.83 3.29 20.55
CA ALA A 210 -0.39 3.50 21.92
C ALA A 210 0.50 2.35 22.41
N ASP A 211 0.24 1.12 21.95
CA ASP A 211 1.08 -0.07 22.24
C ASP A 211 2.51 0.07 21.69
N PHE A 212 2.70 0.95 20.69
CA PHE A 212 3.99 1.25 20.06
C PHE A 212 4.61 2.57 20.55
N ASP A 213 4.19 3.09 21.67
CA ASP A 213 4.69 4.35 22.25
C ASP A 213 4.50 5.59 21.33
N VAL A 214 3.48 5.59 20.50
CA VAL A 214 3.06 6.73 19.67
C VAL A 214 2.00 7.51 20.42
N ARG A 215 2.45 8.45 21.30
CA ARG A 215 1.63 9.06 22.34
C ARG A 215 0.90 10.33 21.92
N PHE A 216 1.39 11.04 20.91
CA PHE A 216 0.89 12.38 20.57
C PHE A 216 -0.64 12.39 20.37
N GLY A 217 -1.33 13.22 21.16
CA GLY A 217 -2.79 13.37 21.12
C GLY A 217 -3.59 12.11 21.46
N SER A 218 -2.99 11.11 22.11
CA SER A 218 -3.65 9.87 22.53
C SER A 218 -4.39 10.04 23.84
N GLY A 219 -5.66 9.63 23.87
CA GLY A 219 -6.47 9.57 25.09
C GLY A 219 -5.98 8.55 26.11
N SER A 220 -5.14 7.58 25.70
CA SER A 220 -4.52 6.60 26.60
C SER A 220 -3.41 7.21 27.47
N PHE A 221 -2.86 8.37 27.07
CA PHE A 221 -1.77 9.04 27.80
C PHE A 221 -2.13 10.42 28.34
N PHE A 222 -3.12 11.09 27.75
CA PHE A 222 -3.44 12.47 28.10
C PHE A 222 -4.95 12.68 28.28
N ASP A 223 -5.34 13.39 29.33
CA ASP A 223 -6.70 13.81 29.59
C ASP A 223 -7.04 15.15 28.92
N ASN A 224 -8.33 15.45 28.77
CA ASN A 224 -8.86 16.74 28.34
C ASN A 224 -8.37 17.22 26.96
N LEU A 225 -8.13 16.31 26.03
CA LEU A 225 -7.63 16.63 24.69
C LEU A 225 -8.65 17.38 23.81
N GLY A 226 -9.96 17.19 24.02
CA GLY A 226 -11.00 17.83 23.20
C GLY A 226 -10.78 17.57 21.71
N ASP A 227 -10.73 18.63 20.91
CA ASP A 227 -10.50 18.56 19.46
C ASP A 227 -9.07 18.13 19.06
N ASN A 228 -8.16 17.99 20.04
CA ASN A 228 -6.82 17.47 19.80
C ASN A 228 -6.70 15.96 19.95
N LEU A 229 -7.81 15.30 20.34
CA LEU A 229 -7.83 13.85 20.45
C LEU A 229 -7.62 13.19 19.08
N ILE A 230 -6.61 12.33 19.02
CA ILE A 230 -6.34 11.44 17.89
C ILE A 230 -6.63 10.02 18.36
N ALA A 231 -7.50 9.31 17.66
CA ALA A 231 -7.81 7.92 17.97
C ALA A 231 -6.53 7.07 17.96
N ASP A 232 -6.48 6.07 18.83
CA ASP A 232 -5.31 5.19 18.92
C ASP A 232 -5.35 4.09 17.85
N ASP A 233 -6.53 3.74 17.35
CA ASP A 233 -6.70 2.79 16.25
C ASP A 233 -6.17 3.35 14.92
N VAL A 234 -5.26 2.61 14.30
CA VAL A 234 -4.73 2.84 12.94
C VAL A 234 -5.14 1.67 12.07
N GLU A 235 -5.89 1.95 11.01
CA GLU A 235 -6.26 0.94 10.00
C GLU A 235 -5.21 0.89 8.89
N MET A 236 -4.80 -0.33 8.54
CA MET A 236 -3.87 -0.58 7.44
C MET A 236 -4.55 -1.36 6.33
N ARG A 237 -4.34 -0.94 5.10
CA ARG A 237 -4.84 -1.60 3.89
C ARG A 237 -3.72 -1.70 2.87
N MET A 238 -3.55 -2.89 2.31
CA MET A 238 -2.47 -3.16 1.37
C MET A 238 -3.01 -3.82 0.13
N ALA A 239 -2.55 -3.35 -1.03
CA ALA A 239 -2.69 -4.04 -2.30
C ALA A 239 -1.30 -4.55 -2.70
N LEU A 240 -1.11 -5.85 -2.59
CA LEU A 240 0.14 -6.54 -2.88
C LEU A 240 0.13 -7.02 -4.33
N ILE A 241 1.18 -6.71 -5.07
CA ILE A 241 1.33 -7.07 -6.49
C ILE A 241 2.67 -7.74 -6.66
N GLU A 242 2.66 -8.95 -7.22
CA GLU A 242 3.87 -9.72 -7.45
C GLU A 242 4.84 -9.04 -8.40
N ASP A 243 6.14 -9.11 -8.08
CA ASP A 243 7.21 -8.88 -9.03
C ASP A 243 7.43 -10.14 -9.87
N ALA A 244 6.77 -10.20 -11.02
CA ALA A 244 6.87 -11.32 -11.92
C ALA A 244 8.29 -11.58 -12.44
N THR A 245 9.20 -10.61 -12.35
CA THR A 245 10.60 -10.77 -12.77
C THR A 245 11.45 -11.45 -11.70
N ALA A 246 11.01 -11.41 -10.44
CA ALA A 246 11.70 -12.04 -9.32
C ALA A 246 11.38 -13.53 -9.15
N ARG A 247 10.34 -14.04 -9.85
CA ARG A 247 9.99 -15.47 -9.81
C ARG A 247 11.11 -16.28 -10.46
N LYS A 248 11.92 -16.93 -9.65
CA LYS A 248 12.94 -17.86 -10.15
C LYS A 248 12.23 -19.06 -10.78
N SER A 249 12.53 -19.32 -12.06
CA SER A 249 12.18 -20.58 -12.71
C SER A 249 12.87 -21.72 -11.95
N ASN A 250 12.09 -22.60 -11.34
CA ASN A 250 12.59 -23.88 -10.83
C ASN A 250 12.73 -24.87 -12.00
#